data_cacc8bc9d72492e91f4655e36995614e
#
_entry.id   cacc8bc9d72492e91f4655e36995614e
#
_cell.length_a   1.000
_cell.length_b   1.000
_cell.length_c   1.000
_cell.angle_alpha   90.00
_cell.angle_beta   90.00
_cell.angle_gamma   90.00
#
_symmetry.space_group_name_H-M   'P 1'
#
loop_
_entity.id
_entity.type
_entity.pdbx_description
1 polymer ?
#
loop_
_entity_poly.entity_id
_entity_poly.type
_entity_poly.pdbx_seq_one_letter_code
_entity_poly.pdbx_strand_id
1 'polypeptide(L)'
;RDTDRSRGLGDVYKRQDGDRIGIAVKDDRGEWILLNGNQTNIIFTWYIIQRRKALGLLKGNEYTGKTIVTSELIKDIAEKNGIPCYDVYTGFKWIADMIRKKGAEGYIGAGEESFGFMPGSFTRDKDAVSSTSLMAEIAAWAKDQGKTLFGILESIYAEYGFSQEKMVYIVRKGLTGAQEIKDMMNNLRHNTPKTINNSEIIIKKDYATLQEINLKTGETKTMDFPTTSDVLQFFLADGCKISVRPSGTEPKIKFYFEARATMKNVNDFHKAQAEALAKIDAMMADLKIN
;
A
#
# COMPACT_ATOMS: atom_id res chain seq x y z
N ARG A 1 -10.53 35.73 15.04
CA ARG A 1 -9.11 35.85 15.41
C ARG A 1 -8.62 34.68 16.28
N ASP A 2 -9.47 34.10 17.11
CA ASP A 2 -9.11 32.92 17.94
C ASP A 2 -9.04 31.63 17.14
N THR A 3 -9.75 31.52 16.03
CA THR A 3 -9.68 30.39 15.12
C THR A 3 -8.34 30.26 14.41
N ASP A 4 -7.63 31.37 14.17
CA ASP A 4 -6.29 31.35 13.56
C ASP A 4 -5.20 30.93 14.55
N ARG A 5 -5.36 31.24 15.84
CA ARG A 5 -4.45 30.76 16.89
C ARG A 5 -4.59 29.26 17.15
N SER A 6 -5.82 28.75 17.15
CA SER A 6 -6.03 27.30 17.30
C SER A 6 -5.56 26.52 16.09
N ARG A 7 -5.65 27.09 14.89
CA ARG A 7 -5.03 26.52 13.67
C ARG A 7 -3.51 26.49 13.76
N GLY A 8 -2.89 27.59 14.25
CA GLY A 8 -1.43 27.66 14.44
C GLY A 8 -0.93 26.64 15.47
N LEU A 9 -1.64 26.47 16.60
CA LEU A 9 -1.29 25.47 17.60
C LEU A 9 -1.50 24.02 17.09
N GLY A 10 -2.55 23.79 16.31
CA GLY A 10 -2.79 22.51 15.67
C GLY A 10 -1.73 22.13 14.63
N ASP A 11 -1.22 23.11 13.88
CA ASP A 11 -0.13 22.92 12.93
C ASP A 11 1.21 22.66 13.63
N VAL A 12 1.50 23.37 14.71
CA VAL A 12 2.70 23.14 15.53
C VAL A 12 2.67 21.75 16.14
N TYR A 13 1.53 21.31 16.68
CA TYR A 13 1.36 19.99 17.24
C TYR A 13 1.52 18.89 16.18
N LYS A 14 0.93 19.06 14.99
CA LYS A 14 1.06 18.10 13.87
C LYS A 14 2.49 18.02 13.33
N ARG A 15 3.24 19.13 13.35
CA ARG A 15 4.65 19.14 12.94
C ARG A 15 5.60 18.52 13.95
N GLN A 16 5.19 18.41 15.20
CA GLN A 16 5.96 17.73 16.25
C GLN A 16 5.89 16.20 16.13
N ASP A 17 4.91 15.67 15.39
CA ASP A 17 4.71 14.23 15.23
C ASP A 17 5.85 13.57 14.45
N GLY A 18 6.39 14.25 13.41
CA GLY A 18 7.62 13.85 12.70
C GLY A 18 7.62 12.39 12.20
N ASP A 19 6.44 11.86 11.84
CA ASP A 19 6.21 10.42 11.64
C ASP A 19 6.08 10.02 10.17
N ARG A 20 5.87 10.97 9.24
CA ARG A 20 5.67 10.74 7.81
C ARG A 20 6.53 11.63 6.96
N ILE A 21 6.91 11.14 5.76
CA ILE A 21 7.69 11.93 4.80
C ILE A 21 6.95 12.01 3.46
N GLY A 22 7.00 13.20 2.84
CA GLY A 22 6.63 13.41 1.44
C GLY A 22 7.89 13.65 0.62
N ILE A 23 7.95 13.06 -0.58
CA ILE A 23 9.14 13.10 -1.43
C ILE A 23 8.73 13.62 -2.80
N ALA A 24 9.38 14.73 -3.24
CA ALA A 24 9.27 15.24 -4.58
C ALA A 24 10.52 14.88 -5.38
N VAL A 25 10.33 14.40 -6.60
CA VAL A 25 11.40 14.04 -7.52
C VAL A 25 11.10 14.60 -8.91
N LYS A 26 12.12 14.72 -9.74
CA LYS A 26 11.90 14.96 -11.17
C LYS A 26 11.68 13.63 -11.89
N ASP A 27 10.64 13.58 -12.72
CA ASP A 27 10.39 12.48 -13.62
C ASP A 27 11.35 12.48 -14.83
N ASP A 28 11.15 11.57 -15.77
CA ASP A 28 11.92 11.45 -17.01
C ASP A 28 11.76 12.63 -17.98
N ARG A 29 10.70 13.46 -17.77
CA ARG A 29 10.46 14.69 -18.53
C ARG A 29 10.99 15.95 -17.85
N GLY A 30 11.59 15.79 -16.66
CA GLY A 30 12.10 16.90 -15.84
C GLY A 30 11.03 17.62 -15.02
N GLU A 31 9.79 17.13 -14.99
CA GLU A 31 8.69 17.68 -14.23
C GLU A 31 8.74 17.21 -12.77
N TRP A 32 8.41 18.10 -11.83
CA TRP A 32 8.34 17.74 -10.43
C TRP A 32 7.07 16.94 -10.13
N ILE A 33 7.24 15.75 -9.62
CA ILE A 33 6.17 14.88 -9.15
C ILE A 33 6.34 14.53 -7.68
N LEU A 34 5.22 14.29 -7.00
CA LEU A 34 5.20 13.77 -5.64
C LEU A 34 5.08 12.25 -5.71
N LEU A 35 6.04 11.53 -5.14
CA LEU A 35 5.90 10.09 -4.95
C LEU A 35 4.80 9.83 -3.92
N ASN A 36 3.87 8.95 -4.24
CA ASN A 36 2.87 8.52 -3.26
C ASN A 36 3.49 7.56 -2.24
N GLY A 37 2.73 7.26 -1.16
CA GLY A 37 3.24 6.40 -0.09
C GLY A 37 3.57 4.97 -0.55
N ASN A 38 2.83 4.42 -1.51
CA ASN A 38 3.14 3.10 -2.07
C ASN A 38 4.47 3.12 -2.84
N GLN A 39 4.67 4.10 -3.70
CA GLN A 39 5.92 4.28 -4.46
C GLN A 39 7.13 4.46 -3.54
N THR A 40 6.97 5.27 -2.49
CA THR A 40 8.01 5.46 -1.47
C THR A 40 8.36 4.15 -0.76
N ASN A 41 7.35 3.39 -0.34
CA ASN A 41 7.54 2.11 0.33
C ASN A 41 8.12 1.03 -0.59
N ILE A 42 7.78 1.04 -1.87
CA ILE A 42 8.37 0.18 -2.90
C ILE A 42 9.87 0.44 -3.00
N ILE A 43 10.28 1.71 -3.12
CA ILE A 43 11.70 2.09 -3.19
C ILE A 43 12.44 1.66 -1.92
N PHE A 44 11.89 1.95 -0.73
CA PHE A 44 12.50 1.57 0.53
C PHE A 44 12.71 0.06 0.65
N THR A 45 11.65 -0.71 0.44
CA THR A 45 11.70 -2.17 0.58
C THR A 45 12.69 -2.77 -0.41
N TRP A 46 12.60 -2.38 -1.68
CA TRP A 46 13.53 -2.85 -2.71
C TRP A 46 14.99 -2.52 -2.37
N TYR A 47 15.26 -1.27 -2.00
CA TYR A 47 16.62 -0.82 -1.69
C TYR A 47 17.22 -1.59 -0.52
N ILE A 48 16.50 -1.70 0.59
CA ILE A 48 16.97 -2.44 1.78
C ILE A 48 17.32 -3.88 1.40
N ILE A 49 16.47 -4.54 0.64
CA ILE A 49 16.71 -5.92 0.19
C ILE A 49 17.95 -6.00 -0.71
N GLN A 50 18.04 -5.16 -1.73
CA GLN A 50 19.17 -5.20 -2.67
C GLN A 50 20.50 -4.85 -1.99
N ARG A 51 20.51 -3.87 -1.09
CA ARG A 51 21.73 -3.50 -0.36
C ARG A 51 22.18 -4.59 0.60
N ARG A 52 21.27 -5.17 1.36
CA ARG A 52 21.60 -6.31 2.23
C ARG A 52 22.14 -7.50 1.46
N LYS A 53 21.52 -7.80 0.31
CA LYS A 53 21.98 -8.85 -0.59
C LYS A 53 23.39 -8.57 -1.12
N ALA A 54 23.64 -7.37 -1.65
CA ALA A 54 24.94 -6.97 -2.21
C ALA A 54 26.06 -6.95 -1.17
N LEU A 55 25.75 -6.69 0.09
CA LEU A 55 26.70 -6.65 1.21
C LEU A 55 26.85 -8.00 1.93
N GLY A 56 26.13 -9.05 1.51
CA GLY A 56 26.17 -10.36 2.19
C GLY A 56 25.57 -10.34 3.59
N LEU A 57 24.65 -9.42 3.87
CA LEU A 57 24.05 -9.23 5.21
C LEU A 57 22.74 -10.01 5.42
N LEU A 58 22.27 -10.76 4.40
CA LEU A 58 21.11 -11.62 4.54
C LEU A 58 21.50 -12.90 5.30
N LYS A 59 20.77 -13.19 6.37
CA LYS A 59 20.99 -14.36 7.27
C LYS A 59 20.01 -15.49 6.99
N GLY A 60 18.97 -15.25 6.13
CA GLY A 60 17.93 -16.22 5.82
C GLY A 60 16.74 -16.23 6.78
N ASN A 61 16.70 -15.30 7.74
CA ASN A 61 15.57 -15.10 8.65
C ASN A 61 14.88 -13.75 8.49
N GLU A 62 15.24 -13.00 7.42
CA GLU A 62 14.64 -11.71 7.13
C GLU A 62 13.18 -11.82 6.80
N TYR A 63 12.43 -10.80 7.20
CA TYR A 63 11.04 -10.61 6.81
C TYR A 63 10.69 -9.12 6.73
N THR A 64 9.69 -8.82 5.93
CA THR A 64 9.08 -7.50 5.82
C THR A 64 7.58 -7.58 6.06
N GLY A 65 6.91 -6.45 6.08
CA GLY A 65 5.46 -6.39 6.19
C GLY A 65 4.88 -5.18 5.49
N LYS A 66 3.59 -5.26 5.23
CA LYS A 66 2.80 -4.15 4.68
C LYS A 66 1.39 -4.21 5.23
N THR A 67 0.66 -3.10 5.16
CA THR A 67 -0.75 -3.19 5.47
C THR A 67 -1.53 -3.82 4.32
N ILE A 68 -2.68 -4.43 4.65
CA ILE A 68 -3.54 -5.11 3.66
C ILE A 68 -3.98 -4.18 2.51
N VAL A 69 -3.99 -2.86 2.71
CA VAL A 69 -4.37 -1.87 1.69
C VAL A 69 -3.18 -1.25 0.94
N THR A 70 -1.97 -1.56 1.37
CA THR A 70 -0.72 -1.14 0.70
C THR A 70 -0.47 -2.04 -0.52
N SER A 71 0.31 -1.57 -1.50
CA SER A 71 0.56 -2.24 -2.77
C SER A 71 1.07 -3.68 -2.62
N GLU A 72 0.53 -4.59 -3.43
CA GLU A 72 1.02 -5.98 -3.53
C GLU A 72 2.41 -6.06 -4.16
N LEU A 73 2.84 -5.04 -4.89
CA LEU A 73 4.18 -5.00 -5.47
C LEU A 73 5.29 -5.12 -4.42
N ILE A 74 5.05 -4.61 -3.20
CA ILE A 74 5.98 -4.77 -2.07
C ILE A 74 6.16 -6.24 -1.72
N LYS A 75 5.07 -6.99 -1.72
CA LYS A 75 5.09 -8.44 -1.48
C LYS A 75 5.80 -9.18 -2.61
N ASP A 76 5.50 -8.84 -3.86
CA ASP A 76 6.16 -9.43 -5.03
C ASP A 76 7.68 -9.22 -4.99
N ILE A 77 8.13 -8.01 -4.63
CA ILE A 77 9.56 -7.69 -4.48
C ILE A 77 10.20 -8.57 -3.39
N ALA A 78 9.58 -8.64 -2.23
CA ALA A 78 10.11 -9.41 -1.11
C ALA A 78 10.18 -10.91 -1.43
N GLU A 79 9.08 -11.51 -1.86
CA GLU A 79 8.97 -12.93 -2.14
C GLU A 79 9.87 -13.38 -3.30
N LYS A 80 10.02 -12.57 -4.35
CA LYS A 80 10.94 -12.83 -5.46
C LYS A 80 12.42 -12.83 -5.02
N ASN A 81 12.72 -12.18 -3.90
CA ASN A 81 14.04 -12.20 -3.26
C ASN A 81 14.15 -13.22 -2.11
N GLY A 82 13.16 -14.11 -1.93
CA GLY A 82 13.15 -15.14 -0.91
C GLY A 82 12.85 -14.63 0.50
N ILE A 83 12.28 -13.43 0.62
CA ILE A 83 11.98 -12.78 1.90
C ILE A 83 10.46 -12.79 2.13
N PRO A 84 9.96 -13.41 3.21
CA PRO A 84 8.54 -13.39 3.55
C PRO A 84 8.03 -11.96 3.76
N CYS A 85 6.86 -11.64 3.18
CA CYS A 85 6.14 -10.39 3.39
C CYS A 85 4.80 -10.67 4.08
N TYR A 86 4.60 -10.11 5.27
CA TYR A 86 3.40 -10.33 6.07
C TYR A 86 2.41 -9.20 5.90
N ASP A 87 1.16 -9.57 5.63
CA ASP A 87 0.04 -8.65 5.64
C ASP A 87 -0.43 -8.37 7.07
N VAL A 88 -0.59 -7.09 7.41
CA VAL A 88 -1.15 -6.66 8.70
C VAL A 88 -2.29 -5.66 8.48
N TYR A 89 -3.13 -5.45 9.50
CA TYR A 89 -4.12 -4.39 9.44
C TYR A 89 -3.47 -3.00 9.37
N THR A 90 -4.23 -2.01 8.91
CA THR A 90 -3.79 -0.61 8.92
C THR A 90 -3.51 -0.12 10.35
N GLY A 91 -2.39 0.57 10.51
CA GLY A 91 -1.90 1.09 11.77
C GLY A 91 -0.61 0.40 12.23
N PHE A 92 0.40 1.20 12.54
CA PHE A 92 1.73 0.71 12.92
C PHE A 92 1.75 -0.19 14.15
N LYS A 93 0.73 -0.11 15.02
CA LYS A 93 0.54 -1.06 16.11
C LYS A 93 0.54 -2.53 15.66
N TRP A 94 0.03 -2.78 14.45
CA TRP A 94 -0.01 -4.14 13.89
C TRP A 94 1.34 -4.57 13.31
N ILE A 95 2.10 -3.64 12.76
CA ILE A 95 3.49 -3.87 12.37
C ILE A 95 4.33 -4.16 13.64
N ALA A 96 4.14 -3.38 14.69
CA ALA A 96 4.80 -3.61 15.97
C ALA A 96 4.44 -4.97 16.60
N ASP A 97 3.17 -5.39 16.51
CA ASP A 97 2.72 -6.72 16.96
C ASP A 97 3.32 -7.85 16.11
N MET A 98 3.44 -7.67 14.81
CA MET A 98 4.14 -8.61 13.91
C MET A 98 5.60 -8.76 14.34
N ILE A 99 6.31 -7.66 14.62
CA ILE A 99 7.70 -7.72 15.11
C ILE A 99 7.77 -8.42 16.47
N ARG A 100 6.84 -8.15 17.38
CA ARG A 100 6.77 -8.83 18.68
C ARG A 100 6.61 -10.35 18.52
N LYS A 101 5.83 -10.80 17.54
CA LYS A 101 5.56 -12.23 17.30
C LYS A 101 6.70 -12.93 16.56
N LYS A 102 7.32 -12.25 15.61
CA LYS A 102 8.33 -12.83 14.69
C LYS A 102 9.78 -12.65 15.16
N GLY A 103 10.01 -11.72 16.07
CA GLY A 103 11.35 -11.33 16.52
C GLY A 103 11.90 -10.13 15.75
N ALA A 104 12.67 -9.30 16.46
CA ALA A 104 13.20 -8.04 15.92
C ALA A 104 14.39 -8.23 14.96
N GLU A 105 15.13 -9.33 15.10
CA GLU A 105 16.38 -9.56 14.36
C GLU A 105 16.20 -9.72 12.85
N GLY A 106 15.12 -10.38 12.44
CA GLY A 106 14.81 -10.59 11.02
C GLY A 106 14.05 -9.44 10.36
N TYR A 107 13.60 -8.44 11.12
CA TYR A 107 12.82 -7.33 10.58
C TYR A 107 13.67 -6.38 9.75
N ILE A 108 13.28 -6.14 8.47
CA ILE A 108 14.03 -5.28 7.57
C ILE A 108 13.29 -4.02 7.11
N GLY A 109 12.06 -3.84 7.52
CA GLY A 109 11.26 -2.65 7.22
C GLY A 109 9.80 -2.99 6.92
N ALA A 110 8.91 -2.02 7.15
CA ALA A 110 7.50 -2.08 6.75
C ALA A 110 6.90 -0.69 6.68
N GLY A 111 5.85 -0.53 5.90
CA GLY A 111 5.20 0.76 5.74
C GLY A 111 3.73 0.70 5.41
N GLU A 112 3.14 1.89 5.33
CA GLU A 112 1.76 2.13 4.95
C GLU A 112 1.68 3.03 3.72
N GLU A 113 0.63 2.88 2.93
CA GLU A 113 0.34 3.74 1.77
C GLU A 113 0.19 5.23 2.15
N SER A 114 -0.03 5.52 3.42
CA SER A 114 -0.18 6.87 3.97
C SER A 114 1.14 7.54 4.38
N PHE A 115 2.23 7.26 3.63
CA PHE A 115 3.54 7.90 3.78
C PHE A 115 4.34 7.55 5.04
N GLY A 116 3.92 6.55 5.80
CA GLY A 116 4.64 6.05 6.95
C GLY A 116 5.54 4.87 6.59
N PHE A 117 6.77 4.87 7.12
CA PHE A 117 7.70 3.76 7.01
C PHE A 117 8.48 3.58 8.32
N MET A 118 8.85 2.36 8.62
CA MET A 118 9.65 1.98 9.77
C MET A 118 10.83 1.13 9.28
N PRO A 119 12.01 1.74 9.06
CA PRO A 119 13.15 1.08 8.40
C PRO A 119 13.87 0.05 9.25
N GLY A 120 13.59 0.00 10.55
CA GLY A 120 14.24 -0.92 11.47
C GLY A 120 13.40 -1.15 12.73
N SER A 121 13.86 -2.08 13.57
CA SER A 121 13.15 -2.47 14.79
C SER A 121 13.48 -1.61 16.04
N PHE A 122 14.24 -0.54 15.86
CA PHE A 122 14.62 0.38 16.95
C PHE A 122 13.46 1.31 17.38
N THR A 123 12.48 1.52 16.52
CA THR A 123 11.19 2.15 16.86
C THR A 123 10.06 1.12 16.77
N ARG A 124 8.85 1.49 17.22
CA ARG A 124 7.64 0.65 17.13
C ARG A 124 6.47 1.42 16.49
N ASP A 125 6.80 2.51 15.87
CA ASP A 125 5.90 3.32 15.04
C ASP A 125 6.69 3.87 13.84
N LYS A 126 5.99 4.43 12.86
CA LYS A 126 6.56 5.12 11.72
C LYS A 126 7.51 6.23 12.19
N ASP A 127 8.60 6.39 11.48
CA ASP A 127 9.64 7.35 11.85
C ASP A 127 10.14 8.09 10.60
N ALA A 128 9.78 9.37 10.51
CA ALA A 128 10.18 10.19 9.38
C ALA A 128 11.67 10.57 9.42
N VAL A 129 12.29 10.62 10.58
CA VAL A 129 13.71 11.01 10.71
C VAL A 129 14.59 9.93 10.06
N SER A 130 14.42 8.68 10.48
CA SER A 130 15.17 7.56 9.91
C SER A 130 14.77 7.29 8.45
N SER A 131 13.48 7.47 8.09
CA SER A 131 13.02 7.33 6.72
C SER A 131 13.62 8.40 5.79
N THR A 132 13.77 9.65 6.27
CA THR A 132 14.43 10.73 5.52
C THR A 132 15.91 10.43 5.33
N SER A 133 16.61 9.96 6.36
CA SER A 133 18.02 9.56 6.28
C SER A 133 18.21 8.43 5.26
N LEU A 134 17.34 7.41 5.31
CA LEU A 134 17.36 6.30 4.35
C LEU A 134 17.09 6.79 2.92
N MET A 135 16.13 7.70 2.71
CA MET A 135 15.86 8.24 1.38
C MET A 135 17.02 9.07 0.83
N ALA A 136 17.69 9.85 1.70
CA ALA A 136 18.90 10.58 1.32
C ALA A 136 20.03 9.62 0.89
N GLU A 137 20.22 8.52 1.62
CA GLU A 137 21.16 7.45 1.23
C GLU A 137 20.80 6.85 -0.13
N ILE A 138 19.51 6.52 -0.35
CA ILE A 138 19.03 5.97 -1.64
C ILE A 138 19.28 6.96 -2.78
N ALA A 139 19.03 8.24 -2.56
CA ALA A 139 19.25 9.28 -3.57
C ALA A 139 20.75 9.42 -3.93
N ALA A 140 21.63 9.41 -2.92
CA ALA A 140 23.07 9.42 -3.13
C ALA A 140 23.53 8.17 -3.89
N TRP A 141 23.09 6.99 -3.44
CA TRP A 141 23.41 5.73 -4.12
C TRP A 141 22.89 5.69 -5.56
N ALA A 142 21.68 6.16 -5.83
CA ALA A 142 21.13 6.24 -7.17
C ALA A 142 22.01 7.13 -8.08
N LYS A 143 22.43 8.28 -7.56
CA LYS A 143 23.33 9.20 -8.26
C LYS A 143 24.68 8.54 -8.60
N ASP A 144 25.27 7.78 -7.68
CA ASP A 144 26.51 7.03 -7.91
C ASP A 144 26.34 5.96 -9.00
N GLN A 145 25.12 5.44 -9.18
CA GLN A 145 24.77 4.52 -10.28
C GLN A 145 24.37 5.26 -11.57
N GLY A 146 24.50 6.58 -11.64
CA GLY A 146 24.07 7.40 -12.77
C GLY A 146 22.56 7.46 -12.96
N LYS A 147 21.77 7.21 -11.91
CA LYS A 147 20.30 7.17 -11.93
C LYS A 147 19.70 8.26 -11.07
N THR A 148 18.43 8.57 -11.33
CA THR A 148 17.56 9.36 -10.43
C THR A 148 16.71 8.44 -9.55
N LEU A 149 16.09 8.98 -8.50
CA LEU A 149 15.11 8.21 -7.71
C LEU A 149 13.92 7.74 -8.57
N PHE A 150 13.48 8.56 -9.51
CA PHE A 150 12.45 8.16 -10.47
C PHE A 150 12.93 7.02 -11.37
N GLY A 151 14.15 7.09 -11.90
CA GLY A 151 14.74 6.02 -12.70
C GLY A 151 14.94 4.71 -11.94
N ILE A 152 15.15 4.78 -10.60
CA ILE A 152 15.12 3.58 -9.74
C ILE A 152 13.70 3.00 -9.69
N LEU A 153 12.68 3.82 -9.49
CA LEU A 153 11.28 3.37 -9.48
C LEU A 153 10.88 2.73 -10.81
N GLU A 154 11.24 3.34 -11.94
CA GLU A 154 11.01 2.77 -13.28
C GLU A 154 11.70 1.42 -13.45
N SER A 155 12.95 1.29 -12.97
CA SER A 155 13.69 0.03 -13.01
C SER A 155 13.02 -1.07 -12.18
N ILE A 156 12.47 -0.71 -11.01
CA ILE A 156 11.69 -1.64 -10.16
C ILE A 156 10.43 -2.10 -10.90
N TYR A 157 9.69 -1.18 -11.50
CA TYR A 157 8.48 -1.53 -12.25
C TYR A 157 8.78 -2.40 -13.49
N ALA A 158 9.89 -2.17 -14.19
CA ALA A 158 10.29 -3.00 -15.30
C ALA A 158 10.67 -4.43 -14.88
N GLU A 159 11.23 -4.60 -13.66
CA GLU A 159 11.67 -5.89 -13.14
C GLU A 159 10.52 -6.69 -12.48
N TYR A 160 9.65 -6.02 -11.74
CA TYR A 160 8.62 -6.68 -10.90
C TYR A 160 7.20 -6.51 -11.43
N GLY A 161 7.01 -5.69 -12.48
CA GLY A 161 5.70 -5.32 -13.03
C GLY A 161 5.22 -3.97 -12.54
N PHE A 162 4.44 -3.29 -13.36
CA PHE A 162 3.90 -1.97 -13.05
C PHE A 162 2.68 -2.08 -12.13
N SER A 163 2.64 -1.24 -11.13
CA SER A 163 1.53 -1.10 -10.20
C SER A 163 1.16 0.38 -10.04
N GLN A 164 -0.13 0.67 -10.15
CA GLN A 164 -0.71 1.98 -9.91
C GLN A 164 -1.80 1.87 -8.86
N GLU A 165 -1.71 2.70 -7.84
CA GLU A 165 -2.70 2.73 -6.78
C GLU A 165 -3.47 4.05 -6.79
N LYS A 166 -4.75 3.98 -6.39
CA LYS A 166 -5.64 5.13 -6.19
C LYS A 166 -6.57 4.85 -5.01
N MET A 167 -6.61 5.77 -4.07
CA MET A 167 -7.57 5.72 -2.97
C MET A 167 -8.65 6.78 -3.19
N VAL A 168 -9.90 6.34 -3.13
CA VAL A 168 -11.07 7.24 -3.14
C VAL A 168 -11.93 6.97 -1.91
N TYR A 169 -12.74 7.94 -1.52
CA TYR A 169 -13.66 7.77 -0.41
C TYR A 169 -15.01 8.41 -0.70
N ILE A 170 -16.04 7.80 -0.16
CA ILE A 170 -17.41 8.31 -0.21
C ILE A 170 -17.81 8.72 1.19
N VAL A 171 -18.31 9.94 1.34
CA VAL A 171 -18.90 10.44 2.59
C VAL A 171 -20.40 10.43 2.44
N ARG A 172 -21.12 9.85 3.41
CA ARG A 172 -22.57 9.88 3.50
C ARG A 172 -22.97 10.73 4.71
N LYS A 173 -23.47 11.93 4.46
CA LYS A 173 -23.89 12.88 5.52
C LYS A 173 -25.29 12.57 6.00
N GLY A 174 -25.62 13.00 7.23
CA GLY A 174 -26.95 12.89 7.81
C GLY A 174 -27.15 11.63 8.66
N LEU A 175 -28.36 11.51 9.21
CA LEU A 175 -28.71 10.44 10.16
C LEU A 175 -28.66 9.03 9.54
N THR A 176 -28.90 8.91 8.23
CA THR A 176 -28.89 7.64 7.49
C THR A 176 -27.51 7.24 6.97
N GLY A 177 -26.54 8.17 6.97
CA GLY A 177 -25.25 7.97 6.28
C GLY A 177 -24.46 6.76 6.81
N ALA A 178 -24.49 6.51 8.10
CA ALA A 178 -23.84 5.33 8.67
C ALA A 178 -24.53 4.02 8.24
N GLN A 179 -25.86 4.03 8.12
CA GLN A 179 -26.61 2.86 7.63
C GLN A 179 -26.34 2.61 6.16
N GLU A 180 -26.32 3.64 5.34
CA GLU A 180 -26.00 3.52 3.90
C GLU A 180 -24.61 2.88 3.67
N ILE A 181 -23.62 3.23 4.48
CA ILE A 181 -22.29 2.62 4.42
C ILE A 181 -22.32 1.14 4.82
N LYS A 182 -23.07 0.79 5.86
CA LYS A 182 -23.26 -0.62 6.24
C LYS A 182 -23.94 -1.41 5.13
N ASP A 183 -24.96 -0.83 4.51
CA ASP A 183 -25.69 -1.47 3.40
C ASP A 183 -24.80 -1.66 2.18
N MET A 184 -23.91 -0.69 1.87
CA MET A 184 -22.89 -0.86 0.81
C MET A 184 -21.95 -2.01 1.14
N MET A 185 -21.41 -2.10 2.36
CA MET A 185 -20.54 -3.21 2.77
C MET A 185 -21.26 -4.54 2.71
N ASN A 186 -22.49 -4.63 3.20
CA ASN A 186 -23.32 -5.82 3.18
C ASN A 186 -23.61 -6.26 1.73
N ASN A 187 -23.92 -5.32 0.86
CA ASN A 187 -24.15 -5.62 -0.56
C ASN A 187 -22.88 -6.20 -1.22
N LEU A 188 -21.72 -5.58 -1.03
CA LEU A 188 -20.45 -6.10 -1.56
C LEU A 188 -20.10 -7.48 -0.98
N ARG A 189 -20.48 -7.72 0.29
CA ARG A 189 -20.22 -8.99 0.98
C ARG A 189 -21.09 -10.12 0.49
N HIS A 190 -22.38 -9.87 0.29
CA HIS A 190 -23.35 -10.92 -0.05
C HIS A 190 -23.64 -11.01 -1.55
N ASN A 191 -23.56 -9.91 -2.25
CA ASN A 191 -23.79 -9.81 -3.69
C ASN A 191 -22.51 -9.45 -4.44
N THR A 192 -21.41 -10.15 -4.12
CA THR A 192 -20.12 -9.94 -4.77
C THR A 192 -20.26 -10.13 -6.29
N PRO A 193 -19.89 -9.13 -7.13
CA PRO A 193 -19.94 -9.29 -8.57
C PRO A 193 -18.99 -10.40 -9.04
N LYS A 194 -19.31 -11.05 -10.14
CA LYS A 194 -18.42 -12.09 -10.71
C LYS A 194 -17.20 -11.48 -11.38
N THR A 195 -17.37 -10.32 -12.00
CA THR A 195 -16.33 -9.59 -12.73
C THR A 195 -16.35 -8.11 -12.36
N ILE A 196 -15.18 -7.48 -12.43
CA ILE A 196 -15.01 -6.03 -12.38
C ILE A 196 -14.02 -5.67 -13.48
N ASN A 197 -14.30 -4.64 -14.28
CA ASN A 197 -13.53 -4.27 -15.46
C ASN A 197 -13.28 -5.47 -16.39
N ASN A 198 -14.32 -6.27 -16.66
CA ASN A 198 -14.25 -7.50 -17.44
C ASN A 198 -13.25 -8.55 -16.93
N SER A 199 -12.65 -8.36 -15.76
CA SER A 199 -11.75 -9.31 -15.10
C SER A 199 -12.50 -10.06 -14.00
N GLU A 200 -12.33 -11.38 -13.96
CA GLU A 200 -12.99 -12.26 -12.99
C GLU A 200 -12.42 -12.02 -11.58
N ILE A 201 -13.27 -11.94 -10.56
CA ILE A 201 -12.81 -11.93 -9.17
C ILE A 201 -12.48 -13.38 -8.79
N ILE A 202 -11.20 -13.67 -8.57
CA ILE A 202 -10.71 -15.02 -8.25
C ILE A 202 -10.63 -15.27 -6.75
N ILE A 203 -10.27 -14.25 -5.95
CA ILE A 203 -10.21 -14.38 -4.49
C ILE A 203 -10.97 -13.24 -3.84
N LYS A 204 -11.77 -13.58 -2.85
CA LYS A 204 -12.41 -12.66 -1.93
C LYS A 204 -11.87 -12.91 -0.52
N LYS A 205 -11.41 -11.85 0.14
CA LYS A 205 -11.07 -11.89 1.56
C LYS A 205 -12.08 -11.07 2.36
N ASP A 206 -12.73 -11.72 3.33
CA ASP A 206 -13.63 -11.05 4.25
C ASP A 206 -13.03 -11.08 5.66
N TYR A 207 -12.54 -9.94 6.10
CA TYR A 207 -11.88 -9.81 7.39
C TYR A 207 -12.86 -9.74 8.56
N ALA A 208 -14.16 -9.58 8.31
CA ALA A 208 -15.18 -9.68 9.35
C ALA A 208 -15.40 -11.13 9.80
N THR A 209 -15.16 -12.08 8.91
CA THR A 209 -15.27 -13.53 9.17
C THR A 209 -13.91 -14.23 9.17
N LEU A 210 -12.83 -13.52 8.86
CA LEU A 210 -11.47 -14.05 8.67
C LEU A 210 -11.43 -15.15 7.61
N GLN A 211 -12.21 -15.02 6.54
CA GLN A 211 -12.26 -15.99 5.46
C GLN A 211 -11.64 -15.47 4.17
N GLU A 212 -10.77 -16.28 3.58
CA GLU A 212 -10.32 -16.16 2.20
C GLU A 212 -11.04 -17.20 1.37
N ILE A 213 -11.76 -16.78 0.35
CA ILE A 213 -12.60 -17.63 -0.50
C ILE A 213 -12.07 -17.54 -1.94
N ASN A 214 -11.68 -18.68 -2.50
CA ASN A 214 -11.45 -18.79 -3.93
C ASN A 214 -12.82 -18.93 -4.63
N LEU A 215 -13.25 -17.88 -5.33
CA LEU A 215 -14.59 -17.84 -5.95
C LEU A 215 -14.73 -18.80 -7.16
N LYS A 216 -13.60 -19.24 -7.73
CA LYS A 216 -13.57 -20.17 -8.84
C LYS A 216 -13.73 -21.63 -8.39
N THR A 217 -13.07 -22.00 -7.28
CA THR A 217 -13.07 -23.38 -6.76
C THR A 217 -14.05 -23.59 -5.61
N GLY A 218 -14.50 -22.53 -4.95
CA GLY A 218 -15.28 -22.57 -3.71
C GLY A 218 -14.44 -22.90 -2.46
N GLU A 219 -13.14 -23.09 -2.60
CA GLU A 219 -12.25 -23.36 -1.47
C GLU A 219 -12.22 -22.17 -0.51
N THR A 220 -12.35 -22.45 0.78
CA THR A 220 -12.31 -21.44 1.84
C THR A 220 -11.18 -21.73 2.80
N LYS A 221 -10.40 -20.72 3.16
CA LYS A 221 -9.31 -20.77 4.14
C LYS A 221 -9.54 -19.76 5.25
N THR A 222 -9.20 -20.13 6.49
CA THR A 222 -9.17 -19.18 7.60
C THR A 222 -7.89 -18.37 7.54
N MET A 223 -8.02 -17.04 7.60
CA MET A 223 -6.87 -16.13 7.61
C MET A 223 -6.33 -15.98 9.05
N ASP A 224 -5.01 -15.98 9.19
CA ASP A 224 -4.33 -15.75 10.48
C ASP A 224 -4.19 -14.25 10.76
N PHE A 225 -5.25 -13.67 11.34
CA PHE A 225 -5.26 -12.29 11.82
C PHE A 225 -5.65 -12.23 13.30
N PRO A 226 -5.12 -11.27 14.07
CA PRO A 226 -5.28 -11.23 15.53
C PRO A 226 -6.71 -10.90 15.98
N THR A 227 -7.52 -10.32 15.13
CA THR A 227 -8.92 -9.92 15.39
C THR A 227 -9.66 -9.74 14.06
N THR A 228 -10.98 -9.64 14.13
CA THR A 228 -11.80 -9.29 12.95
C THR A 228 -11.74 -7.80 12.65
N SER A 229 -12.03 -7.45 11.40
CA SER A 229 -12.11 -6.06 10.93
C SER A 229 -13.11 -5.98 9.79
N ASP A 230 -13.90 -4.90 9.70
CA ASP A 230 -14.84 -4.72 8.60
C ASP A 230 -14.10 -4.25 7.33
N VAL A 231 -13.40 -5.18 6.69
CA VAL A 231 -12.68 -4.97 5.43
C VAL A 231 -13.04 -6.09 4.47
N LEU A 232 -13.22 -5.73 3.21
CA LEU A 232 -13.33 -6.67 2.09
C LEU A 232 -12.18 -6.43 1.12
N GLN A 233 -11.65 -7.50 0.54
CA GLN A 233 -10.70 -7.42 -0.57
C GLN A 233 -11.13 -8.35 -1.69
N PHE A 234 -10.94 -7.87 -2.92
CA PHE A 234 -11.19 -8.60 -4.15
C PHE A 234 -9.90 -8.61 -4.96
N PHE A 235 -9.46 -9.80 -5.35
CA PHE A 235 -8.31 -10.01 -6.22
C PHE A 235 -8.83 -10.52 -7.56
N LEU A 236 -8.46 -9.83 -8.60
CA LEU A 236 -8.92 -10.07 -9.96
C LEU A 236 -7.92 -10.93 -10.74
N ALA A 237 -8.41 -11.61 -11.76
CA ALA A 237 -7.60 -12.50 -12.60
C ALA A 237 -6.45 -11.79 -13.33
N ASP A 238 -6.59 -10.49 -13.61
CA ASP A 238 -5.55 -9.65 -14.23
C ASP A 238 -4.54 -9.07 -13.23
N GLY A 239 -4.57 -9.50 -11.97
CA GLY A 239 -3.69 -9.06 -10.89
C GLY A 239 -4.11 -7.76 -10.20
N CYS A 240 -5.22 -7.14 -10.62
CA CYS A 240 -5.75 -5.97 -9.91
C CYS A 240 -6.32 -6.36 -8.55
N LYS A 241 -6.29 -5.42 -7.61
CA LYS A 241 -6.84 -5.58 -6.25
C LYS A 241 -7.74 -4.40 -5.88
N ILE A 242 -8.84 -4.69 -5.22
CA ILE A 242 -9.72 -3.68 -4.63
C ILE A 242 -9.88 -4.00 -3.15
N SER A 243 -9.61 -3.02 -2.29
CA SER A 243 -9.88 -3.14 -0.85
C SER A 243 -10.91 -2.11 -0.44
N VAL A 244 -11.90 -2.54 0.34
CA VAL A 244 -13.01 -1.70 0.79
C VAL A 244 -13.04 -1.69 2.31
N ARG A 245 -13.03 -0.49 2.89
CA ARG A 245 -12.97 -0.30 4.34
C ARG A 245 -13.81 0.89 4.79
N PRO A 246 -14.82 0.71 5.62
CA PRO A 246 -15.51 1.82 6.26
C PRO A 246 -14.62 2.49 7.33
N SER A 247 -14.87 3.75 7.61
CA SER A 247 -14.25 4.47 8.73
C SER A 247 -14.95 4.07 10.02
N GLY A 248 -14.17 3.87 11.09
CA GLY A 248 -14.73 3.59 12.41
C GLY A 248 -15.28 4.83 13.14
N THR A 249 -14.94 6.03 12.70
CA THR A 249 -15.24 7.28 13.41
C THR A 249 -16.09 8.28 12.62
N GLU A 250 -16.19 8.10 11.32
CA GLU A 250 -16.90 9.01 10.41
C GLU A 250 -17.80 8.21 9.46
N PRO A 251 -18.93 8.76 8.99
CA PRO A 251 -19.78 8.12 7.99
C PRO A 251 -19.12 8.18 6.60
N LYS A 252 -18.06 7.41 6.44
CA LYS A 252 -17.15 7.41 5.29
C LYS A 252 -16.69 5.99 4.98
N ILE A 253 -16.65 5.65 3.71
CA ILE A 253 -16.10 4.39 3.21
C ILE A 253 -14.97 4.68 2.23
N LYS A 254 -13.87 3.95 2.36
CA LYS A 254 -12.67 4.07 1.51
C LYS A 254 -12.57 2.88 0.60
N PHE A 255 -12.21 3.15 -0.65
CA PHE A 255 -11.86 2.17 -1.65
C PHE A 255 -10.39 2.38 -2.05
N TYR A 256 -9.62 1.32 -1.98
CA TYR A 256 -8.22 1.30 -2.40
C TYR A 256 -8.13 0.41 -3.62
N PHE A 257 -7.81 1.02 -4.75
CA PHE A 257 -7.62 0.34 -6.02
C PHE A 257 -6.13 0.16 -6.27
N GLU A 258 -5.75 -1.00 -6.73
CA GLU A 258 -4.44 -1.31 -7.26
C GLU A 258 -4.62 -1.97 -8.62
N ALA A 259 -4.10 -1.33 -9.67
CA ALA A 259 -4.14 -1.86 -11.03
C ALA A 259 -2.75 -2.27 -11.49
N ARG A 260 -2.68 -3.43 -12.13
CA ARG A 260 -1.45 -3.94 -12.72
C ARG A 260 -1.45 -3.70 -14.23
N ALA A 261 -0.27 -3.38 -14.75
CA ALA A 261 -0.03 -3.27 -16.18
C ALA A 261 1.31 -3.91 -16.55
N THR A 262 1.45 -4.29 -17.82
CA THR A 262 2.72 -4.83 -18.30
C THR A 262 3.68 -3.70 -18.62
N MET A 263 4.88 -3.77 -18.03
CA MET A 263 5.99 -2.87 -18.33
C MET A 263 7.22 -3.73 -18.61
N LYS A 264 7.71 -3.74 -19.87
CA LYS A 264 8.85 -4.56 -20.28
C LYS A 264 10.19 -3.83 -20.15
N ASN A 265 10.17 -2.53 -20.24
CA ASN A 265 11.33 -1.66 -20.12
C ASN A 265 10.90 -0.28 -19.58
N VAL A 266 11.87 0.54 -19.17
CA VAL A 266 11.61 1.86 -18.57
C VAL A 266 10.86 2.82 -19.51
N ASN A 267 11.04 2.71 -20.82
CA ASN A 267 10.34 3.58 -21.78
C ASN A 267 8.84 3.31 -21.88
N ASP A 268 8.37 2.18 -21.35
CA ASP A 268 6.95 1.84 -21.33
C ASP A 268 6.18 2.48 -20.16
N PHE A 269 6.86 3.22 -19.25
CA PHE A 269 6.29 3.73 -18.02
C PHE A 269 4.98 4.48 -18.23
N HIS A 270 4.97 5.51 -19.07
CA HIS A 270 3.77 6.33 -19.30
C HIS A 270 2.61 5.55 -19.93
N LYS A 271 2.94 4.58 -20.80
CA LYS A 271 1.94 3.68 -21.39
C LYS A 271 1.32 2.78 -20.32
N ALA A 272 2.16 2.15 -19.49
CA ALA A 272 1.71 1.29 -18.39
C ALA A 272 0.89 2.08 -17.36
N GLN A 273 1.30 3.32 -17.06
CA GLN A 273 0.57 4.21 -16.16
C GLN A 273 -0.82 4.56 -16.73
N ALA A 274 -0.89 4.94 -18.01
CA ALA A 274 -2.16 5.26 -18.65
C ALA A 274 -3.11 4.05 -18.68
N GLU A 275 -2.59 2.85 -19.00
CA GLU A 275 -3.36 1.59 -18.95
C GLU A 275 -3.89 1.31 -17.53
N ALA A 276 -3.04 1.41 -16.52
CA ALA A 276 -3.42 1.13 -15.14
C ALA A 276 -4.45 2.15 -14.61
N LEU A 277 -4.31 3.43 -14.94
CA LEU A 277 -5.29 4.46 -14.58
C LEU A 277 -6.64 4.19 -15.25
N ALA A 278 -6.64 3.82 -16.53
CA ALA A 278 -7.88 3.46 -17.24
C ALA A 278 -8.57 2.24 -16.60
N LYS A 279 -7.80 1.23 -16.16
CA LYS A 279 -8.35 0.09 -15.39
C LYS A 279 -9.00 0.55 -14.08
N ILE A 280 -8.34 1.46 -13.34
CA ILE A 280 -8.90 1.99 -12.10
C ILE A 280 -10.22 2.72 -12.35
N ASP A 281 -10.27 3.59 -13.36
CA ASP A 281 -11.47 4.34 -13.69
C ASP A 281 -12.61 3.41 -14.11
N ALA A 282 -12.32 2.33 -14.86
CA ALA A 282 -13.30 1.31 -15.22
C ALA A 282 -13.79 0.52 -13.98
N MET A 283 -12.89 0.13 -13.06
CA MET A 283 -13.27 -0.51 -11.80
C MET A 283 -14.16 0.39 -10.94
N MET A 284 -13.88 1.69 -10.90
CA MET A 284 -14.71 2.68 -10.19
C MET A 284 -16.10 2.79 -10.81
N ALA A 285 -16.20 2.82 -12.14
CA ALA A 285 -17.46 2.87 -12.86
C ALA A 285 -18.34 1.64 -12.59
N ASP A 286 -17.76 0.43 -12.64
CA ASP A 286 -18.47 -0.82 -12.38
C ASP A 286 -19.00 -0.90 -10.93
N LEU A 287 -18.24 -0.37 -9.97
CA LEU A 287 -18.65 -0.28 -8.56
C LEU A 287 -19.54 0.95 -8.28
N LYS A 288 -19.87 1.77 -9.28
CA LYS A 288 -20.66 3.01 -9.15
C LYS A 288 -20.09 3.99 -8.11
N ILE A 289 -18.75 4.09 -8.13
CA ILE A 289 -17.99 5.00 -7.29
C ILE A 289 -17.61 6.21 -8.13
N ASN A 290 -18.32 7.31 -7.95
CA ASN A 290 -18.09 8.60 -8.64
C ASN A 290 -17.63 9.66 -7.64
#